data_020b6697726d0d3bfe5328ba51d3e127
#
_entry.id   020b6697726d0d3bfe5328ba51d3e127
#
_cell.length_a   1.000
_cell.length_b   1.000
_cell.length_c   1.000
_cell.angle_alpha   90.00
_cell.angle_beta   90.00
_cell.angle_gamma   90.00
#
_symmetry.space_group_name_H-M   'P 1'
#
loop_
_entity.id
_entity.type
_entity.pdbx_description
1 polymer ?
#
loop_
_entity_poly.entity_id
_entity_poly.type
_entity_poly.pdbx_seq_one_letter_code
_entity_poly.pdbx_strand_id
1 'polypeptide(L)'
;MINLTVNGKLIQAQEGEMLLAVIKRLGIDIPSTCHHEAVEPYGACRLCTVEITRDDWDGWKNHVTSCLYPVEEGLIVSTHPQEVIELRKTLIDLYLARSPKATLIREMAAEYGITKTSFEEIVDGDDCILCSLCTRVCDTMGFEAISAVNRGHGREIAPPLGEAPPDCVGCLACAQVCPTGFIKYTDTESKRSIWGKEFELVECEQTGRPSITREFAEFLSRNRDIPPDYFKLDDELHRREMASTMGKISQWGREE
;
A
#
# COMPACT_ATOMS: atom_id res chain seq x y z
N MET A 1 -6.18 -22.60 15.83
CA MET A 1 -7.26 -22.43 14.82
C MET A 1 -8.52 -22.03 15.56
N ILE A 2 -9.20 -21.03 15.12
CA ILE A 2 -10.47 -20.51 15.64
C ILE A 2 -11.54 -20.61 14.57
N ASN A 3 -12.80 -20.69 14.98
CA ASN A 3 -13.95 -20.74 14.08
C ASN A 3 -14.68 -19.40 14.11
N LEU A 4 -15.01 -18.89 12.94
CA LEU A 4 -15.83 -17.69 12.78
C LEU A 4 -16.76 -17.86 11.60
N THR A 5 -17.80 -17.05 11.54
CA THR A 5 -18.76 -17.05 10.43
C THR A 5 -18.60 -15.76 9.61
N VAL A 6 -18.41 -15.89 8.30
CA VAL A 6 -18.36 -14.73 7.38
C VAL A 6 -19.46 -14.88 6.34
N ASN A 7 -20.39 -13.93 6.30
CA ASN A 7 -21.57 -13.94 5.42
C ASN A 7 -22.33 -15.29 5.46
N GLY A 8 -22.53 -15.84 6.67
CA GLY A 8 -23.23 -17.10 6.89
C GLY A 8 -22.40 -18.38 6.62
N LYS A 9 -21.13 -18.27 6.23
CA LYS A 9 -20.25 -19.43 6.03
C LYS A 9 -19.33 -19.60 7.23
N LEU A 10 -19.32 -20.77 7.84
CA LEU A 10 -18.35 -21.16 8.88
C LEU A 10 -16.98 -21.36 8.24
N ILE A 11 -15.97 -20.73 8.80
CA ILE A 11 -14.58 -20.80 8.33
C ILE A 11 -13.62 -20.95 9.50
N GLN A 12 -12.41 -21.40 9.20
CA GLN A 12 -11.30 -21.49 10.16
C GLN A 12 -10.22 -20.45 9.81
N ALA A 13 -9.68 -19.83 10.85
CA ALA A 13 -8.58 -18.87 10.77
C ALA A 13 -7.55 -19.13 11.85
N GLN A 14 -6.38 -18.52 11.72
CA GLN A 14 -5.38 -18.55 12.77
C GLN A 14 -5.72 -17.50 13.83
N GLU A 15 -5.46 -17.80 15.09
CA GLU A 15 -5.62 -16.83 16.17
C GLU A 15 -4.72 -15.60 15.91
N GLY A 16 -5.29 -14.40 16.06
CA GLY A 16 -4.57 -13.14 15.80
C GLY A 16 -4.47 -12.74 14.31
N GLU A 17 -4.96 -13.56 13.37
CA GLU A 17 -5.04 -13.18 11.96
C GLU A 17 -5.98 -11.98 11.80
N MET A 18 -5.60 -10.99 10.99
CA MET A 18 -6.47 -9.83 10.76
C MET A 18 -7.68 -10.22 9.89
N LEU A 19 -8.86 -9.75 10.28
CA LEU A 19 -10.11 -10.07 9.63
C LEU A 19 -10.11 -9.73 8.12
N LEU A 20 -9.46 -8.65 7.70
CA LEU A 20 -9.32 -8.30 6.29
C LEU A 20 -8.57 -9.37 5.48
N ALA A 21 -7.53 -9.97 6.05
CA ALA A 21 -6.77 -11.04 5.38
C ALA A 21 -7.65 -12.28 5.16
N VAL A 22 -8.42 -12.65 6.18
CA VAL A 22 -9.40 -13.75 6.10
C VAL A 22 -10.45 -13.49 5.02
N ILE A 23 -11.03 -12.29 4.99
CA ILE A 23 -12.06 -11.90 4.02
C ILE A 23 -11.52 -11.96 2.59
N LYS A 24 -10.31 -11.41 2.36
CA LYS A 24 -9.65 -11.46 1.05
C LYS A 24 -9.35 -12.89 0.60
N ARG A 25 -8.90 -13.76 1.51
CA ARG A 25 -8.66 -15.19 1.23
C ARG A 25 -9.92 -15.92 0.79
N LEU A 26 -11.10 -15.50 1.23
CA LEU A 26 -12.40 -16.03 0.80
C LEU A 26 -12.85 -15.50 -0.57
N GLY A 27 -12.08 -14.63 -1.22
CA GLY A 27 -12.43 -14.01 -2.49
C GLY A 27 -13.53 -12.94 -2.36
N ILE A 28 -13.79 -12.45 -1.15
CA ILE A 28 -14.76 -11.38 -0.91
C ILE A 28 -14.05 -10.04 -1.11
N ASP A 29 -14.55 -9.27 -2.06
CA ASP A 29 -14.00 -7.95 -2.34
C ASP A 29 -14.50 -6.94 -1.31
N ILE A 30 -13.54 -6.27 -0.65
CA ILE A 30 -13.78 -5.15 0.27
C ILE A 30 -12.80 -4.04 -0.08
N PRO A 31 -13.29 -2.82 -0.36
CA PRO A 31 -12.44 -1.71 -0.71
C PRO A 31 -11.48 -1.35 0.43
N SER A 32 -10.24 -1.05 0.08
CA SER A 32 -9.24 -0.55 1.03
C SER A 32 -8.17 0.24 0.29
N THR A 33 -7.92 1.50 0.68
CA THR A 33 -6.94 2.37 0.03
C THR A 33 -5.69 2.63 0.88
N CYS A 34 -5.72 2.31 2.17
CA CYS A 34 -4.61 2.52 3.09
C CYS A 34 -3.93 1.23 3.58
N HIS A 35 -4.29 0.09 2.99
CA HIS A 35 -3.72 -1.22 3.33
C HIS A 35 -2.80 -1.71 2.20
N HIS A 36 -1.60 -2.11 2.59
CA HIS A 36 -0.61 -2.73 1.71
C HIS A 36 0.24 -3.72 2.51
N GLU A 37 0.63 -4.83 1.88
CA GLU A 37 1.37 -5.92 2.55
C GLU A 37 2.75 -5.50 3.06
N ALA A 38 3.35 -4.48 2.44
CA ALA A 38 4.69 -3.98 2.83
C ALA A 38 4.70 -3.15 4.12
N VAL A 39 3.54 -2.81 4.69
CA VAL A 39 3.45 -1.93 5.87
C VAL A 39 2.37 -2.40 6.82
N GLU A 40 2.58 -2.16 8.10
CA GLU A 40 1.60 -2.47 9.14
C GLU A 40 0.23 -1.82 8.86
N PRO A 41 -0.87 -2.46 9.20
CA PRO A 41 -2.21 -1.89 9.04
C PRO A 41 -2.36 -0.55 9.78
N TYR A 42 -3.13 0.39 9.23
CA TYR A 42 -3.27 1.74 9.78
C TYR A 42 -4.73 2.16 10.04
N GLY A 43 -5.67 1.63 9.27
CA GLY A 43 -7.11 1.87 9.46
C GLY A 43 -7.57 3.29 9.12
N ALA A 44 -6.81 4.08 8.35
CA ALA A 44 -7.14 5.48 8.06
C ALA A 44 -8.34 5.64 7.13
N CYS A 45 -8.44 4.82 6.06
CA CYS A 45 -9.47 4.99 5.03
C CYS A 45 -10.87 4.57 5.45
N ARG A 46 -11.00 3.70 6.45
CA ARG A 46 -12.27 3.15 6.95
C ARG A 46 -13.12 2.36 5.91
N LEU A 47 -12.68 2.26 4.68
CA LEU A 47 -13.41 1.55 3.62
C LEU A 47 -13.57 0.05 3.89
N CYS A 48 -12.60 -0.55 4.59
CA CYS A 48 -12.65 -1.96 4.97
C CYS A 48 -13.56 -2.26 6.18
N THR A 49 -14.40 -1.30 6.60
CA THR A 49 -15.37 -1.50 7.68
C THR A 49 -16.32 -2.65 7.37
N VAL A 50 -16.58 -3.48 8.38
CA VAL A 50 -17.54 -4.59 8.36
C VAL A 50 -18.39 -4.54 9.62
N GLU A 51 -19.55 -5.16 9.59
CA GLU A 51 -20.37 -5.41 10.77
C GLU A 51 -19.93 -6.71 11.42
N ILE A 52 -19.80 -6.69 12.74
CA ILE A 52 -19.51 -7.87 13.54
C ILE A 52 -20.55 -8.01 14.65
N THR A 53 -20.83 -9.27 15.01
CA THR A 53 -21.62 -9.66 16.19
C THR A 53 -21.14 -11.01 16.71
N ARG A 54 -21.71 -11.48 17.79
CA ARG A 54 -21.54 -12.83 18.35
C ARG A 54 -22.86 -13.27 19.01
N ASP A 55 -23.06 -14.55 19.13
CA ASP A 55 -24.28 -15.10 19.74
C ASP A 55 -24.45 -14.67 21.21
N ASP A 56 -23.34 -14.46 21.93
CA ASP A 56 -23.31 -14.01 23.32
C ASP A 56 -23.46 -12.49 23.52
N TRP A 57 -23.68 -11.72 22.46
CA TRP A 57 -23.84 -10.26 22.51
C TRP A 57 -25.31 -9.78 22.55
N ASP A 58 -26.26 -10.64 22.81
CA ASP A 58 -27.69 -10.32 22.90
C ASP A 58 -28.21 -9.46 21.73
N GLY A 59 -27.70 -9.72 20.52
CA GLY A 59 -28.07 -9.01 19.30
C GLY A 59 -27.34 -7.67 19.10
N TRP A 60 -26.40 -7.31 19.97
CA TRP A 60 -25.56 -6.13 19.76
C TRP A 60 -24.64 -6.34 18.56
N LYS A 61 -24.49 -5.27 17.77
CA LYS A 61 -23.63 -5.24 16.57
C LYS A 61 -22.66 -4.08 16.65
N ASN A 62 -21.49 -4.27 16.05
CA ASN A 62 -20.48 -3.22 15.97
C ASN A 62 -19.91 -3.11 14.55
N HIS A 63 -19.49 -1.91 14.17
CA HIS A 63 -18.79 -1.64 12.93
C HIS A 63 -17.29 -1.48 13.20
N VAL A 64 -16.48 -2.36 12.63
CA VAL A 64 -15.04 -2.38 12.84
C VAL A 64 -14.27 -2.31 11.52
N THR A 65 -13.08 -1.72 11.55
CA THR A 65 -12.16 -1.78 10.41
C THR A 65 -11.46 -3.12 10.37
N SER A 66 -11.81 -3.95 9.41
CA SER A 66 -11.31 -5.33 9.31
C SER A 66 -9.78 -5.45 9.21
N CYS A 67 -9.08 -4.40 8.73
CA CYS A 67 -7.62 -4.41 8.67
C CYS A 67 -6.93 -4.27 10.04
N LEU A 68 -7.66 -3.84 11.08
CA LEU A 68 -7.15 -3.67 12.45
C LEU A 68 -7.82 -4.60 13.47
N TYR A 69 -8.77 -5.40 13.02
CA TYR A 69 -9.53 -6.26 13.92
C TYR A 69 -9.02 -7.71 13.81
N PRO A 70 -8.41 -8.25 14.87
CA PRO A 70 -8.01 -9.66 14.89
C PRO A 70 -9.25 -10.56 14.96
N VAL A 71 -9.16 -11.73 14.35
CA VAL A 71 -10.23 -12.71 14.42
C VAL A 71 -10.33 -13.32 15.81
N GLU A 72 -11.56 -13.61 16.25
CA GLU A 72 -11.89 -14.20 17.54
C GLU A 72 -12.83 -15.40 17.38
N GLU A 73 -12.80 -16.35 18.32
CA GLU A 73 -13.71 -17.52 18.30
C GLU A 73 -15.17 -17.07 18.39
N GLY A 74 -16.01 -17.65 17.54
CA GLY A 74 -17.44 -17.37 17.50
C GLY A 74 -17.84 -16.04 16.88
N LEU A 75 -16.90 -15.31 16.26
CA LEU A 75 -17.19 -14.05 15.58
C LEU A 75 -18.09 -14.26 14.37
N ILE A 76 -19.14 -13.46 14.25
CA ILE A 76 -20.07 -13.44 13.11
C ILE A 76 -19.86 -12.12 12.37
N VAL A 77 -19.51 -12.21 11.08
CA VAL A 77 -19.11 -11.07 10.25
C VAL A 77 -20.04 -10.92 9.06
N SER A 78 -20.57 -9.70 8.87
CA SER A 78 -21.31 -9.30 7.68
C SER A 78 -20.50 -8.24 6.92
N THR A 79 -20.13 -8.54 5.68
CA THR A 79 -19.23 -7.67 4.92
C THR A 79 -19.95 -6.57 4.14
N HIS A 80 -21.22 -6.76 3.80
CA HIS A 80 -22.02 -5.83 2.99
C HIS A 80 -23.45 -5.60 3.54
N PRO A 81 -23.65 -5.43 4.87
CA PRO A 81 -24.97 -5.00 5.33
C PRO A 81 -25.23 -3.57 4.85
N GLN A 82 -26.50 -3.16 4.79
CA GLN A 82 -26.91 -1.88 4.21
C GLN A 82 -26.20 -0.68 4.87
N GLU A 83 -26.06 -0.70 6.17
CA GLU A 83 -25.39 0.37 6.95
C GLU A 83 -23.91 0.53 6.55
N VAL A 84 -23.21 -0.57 6.34
CA VAL A 84 -21.80 -0.56 5.89
C VAL A 84 -21.69 -0.07 4.45
N ILE A 85 -22.63 -0.42 3.58
CA ILE A 85 -22.68 0.09 2.21
C ILE A 85 -22.86 1.60 2.20
N GLU A 86 -23.79 2.14 2.97
CA GLU A 86 -24.03 3.59 3.09
C GLU A 86 -22.82 4.33 3.70
N LEU A 87 -22.18 3.73 4.70
CA LEU A 87 -20.93 4.25 5.25
C LEU A 87 -19.84 4.36 4.17
N ARG A 88 -19.64 3.29 3.39
CA ARG A 88 -18.66 3.29 2.30
C ARG A 88 -19.00 4.32 1.22
N LYS A 89 -20.26 4.46 0.83
CA LYS A 89 -20.71 5.51 -0.11
C LYS A 89 -20.33 6.89 0.39
N THR A 90 -20.61 7.20 1.64
CA THR A 90 -20.27 8.50 2.22
C THR A 90 -18.76 8.75 2.22
N LEU A 91 -17.95 7.75 2.56
CA LEU A 91 -16.49 7.85 2.55
C LEU A 91 -15.94 8.04 1.13
N ILE A 92 -16.46 7.29 0.17
CA ILE A 92 -16.05 7.41 -1.24
C ILE A 92 -16.46 8.78 -1.81
N ASP A 93 -17.62 9.28 -1.44
CA ASP A 93 -18.09 10.61 -1.83
C ASP A 93 -17.18 11.73 -1.30
N LEU A 94 -16.72 11.62 -0.05
CA LEU A 94 -15.71 12.51 0.54
C LEU A 94 -14.36 12.41 -0.20
N TYR A 95 -13.92 11.20 -0.56
CA TYR A 95 -12.71 11.03 -1.37
C TYR A 95 -12.85 11.63 -2.77
N LEU A 96 -14.03 11.51 -3.39
CA LEU A 96 -14.31 12.10 -4.70
C LEU A 96 -14.25 13.63 -4.63
N ALA A 97 -14.77 14.23 -3.54
CA ALA A 97 -14.67 15.68 -3.32
C ALA A 97 -13.21 16.15 -3.15
N ARG A 98 -12.38 15.34 -2.45
CA ARG A 98 -10.97 15.66 -2.22
C ARG A 98 -10.09 15.46 -3.47
N SER A 99 -10.30 14.39 -4.19
CA SER A 99 -9.44 13.94 -5.30
C SER A 99 -10.28 13.57 -6.53
N PRO A 100 -10.97 14.54 -7.13
CA PRO A 100 -11.94 14.29 -8.20
C PRO A 100 -11.30 13.79 -9.50
N LYS A 101 -9.98 13.94 -9.65
CA LYS A 101 -9.23 13.50 -10.84
C LYS A 101 -8.62 12.11 -10.67
N ALA A 102 -8.51 11.58 -9.43
CA ALA A 102 -7.92 10.28 -9.16
C ALA A 102 -8.75 9.15 -9.79
N THR A 103 -8.17 8.41 -10.74
CA THR A 103 -8.84 7.31 -11.46
C THR A 103 -9.42 6.28 -10.52
N LEU A 104 -8.63 5.81 -9.54
CA LEU A 104 -9.08 4.85 -8.53
C LEU A 104 -10.36 5.31 -7.81
N ILE A 105 -10.41 6.58 -7.40
CA ILE A 105 -11.56 7.10 -6.65
C ILE A 105 -12.80 7.22 -7.55
N ARG A 106 -12.62 7.62 -8.80
CA ARG A 106 -13.71 7.67 -9.78
C ARG A 106 -14.29 6.30 -10.11
N GLU A 107 -13.43 5.29 -10.25
CA GLU A 107 -13.85 3.91 -10.47
C GLU A 107 -14.64 3.39 -9.26
N MET A 108 -14.11 3.55 -8.04
CA MET A 108 -14.83 3.20 -6.81
C MET A 108 -16.16 3.95 -6.69
N ALA A 109 -16.21 5.24 -7.01
CA ALA A 109 -17.44 6.03 -6.99
C ALA A 109 -18.49 5.46 -7.94
N ALA A 110 -18.07 5.10 -9.16
CA ALA A 110 -18.95 4.48 -10.16
C ALA A 110 -19.51 3.14 -9.68
N GLU A 111 -18.72 2.27 -9.07
CA GLU A 111 -19.14 0.99 -8.48
C GLU A 111 -20.22 1.17 -7.41
N TYR A 112 -20.10 2.24 -6.60
CA TYR A 112 -21.08 2.58 -5.57
C TYR A 112 -22.24 3.46 -6.06
N GLY A 113 -22.31 3.73 -7.38
CA GLY A 113 -23.38 4.51 -8.00
C GLY A 113 -23.29 6.02 -7.77
N ILE A 114 -22.11 6.53 -7.43
CA ILE A 114 -21.85 7.96 -7.20
C ILE A 114 -21.32 8.55 -8.51
N THR A 115 -22.12 9.37 -9.17
CA THR A 115 -21.75 10.03 -10.44
C THR A 115 -21.15 11.42 -10.24
N LYS A 116 -21.49 12.05 -9.14
CA LYS A 116 -21.00 13.38 -8.72
C LYS A 116 -20.99 13.45 -7.21
N THR A 117 -19.97 14.11 -6.65
CA THR A 117 -19.91 14.33 -5.22
C THR A 117 -21.01 15.28 -4.72
N SER A 118 -21.52 14.99 -3.52
CA SER A 118 -22.46 15.86 -2.79
C SER A 118 -21.75 16.95 -1.99
N PHE A 119 -20.44 16.89 -1.88
CA PHE A 119 -19.61 17.84 -1.15
C PHE A 119 -18.97 18.86 -2.10
N GLU A 120 -18.41 19.92 -1.55
CA GLU A 120 -17.62 20.90 -2.29
C GLU A 120 -16.30 20.25 -2.76
N GLU A 121 -16.04 20.32 -4.06
CA GLU A 121 -14.82 19.77 -4.65
C GLU A 121 -13.61 20.67 -4.34
N ILE A 122 -12.48 20.07 -4.00
CA ILE A 122 -11.20 20.78 -3.90
C ILE A 122 -10.66 20.94 -5.33
N VAL A 123 -10.97 22.08 -5.96
CA VAL A 123 -10.72 22.31 -7.40
C VAL A 123 -9.24 22.24 -7.77
N ASP A 124 -8.37 22.76 -6.89
CA ASP A 124 -6.90 22.75 -7.05
C ASP A 124 -6.26 21.61 -6.27
N GLY A 125 -7.07 20.65 -5.79
CA GLY A 125 -6.61 19.48 -5.09
C GLY A 125 -5.73 18.60 -5.97
N ASP A 126 -4.69 18.07 -5.36
CA ASP A 126 -3.92 16.99 -5.93
C ASP A 126 -4.69 15.65 -5.84
N ASP A 127 -4.18 14.61 -6.49
CA ASP A 127 -4.79 13.28 -6.43
C ASP A 127 -4.50 12.53 -5.11
N CYS A 128 -3.98 13.20 -4.08
CA CYS A 128 -3.62 12.62 -2.80
C CYS A 128 -4.85 12.42 -1.90
N ILE A 129 -5.14 11.17 -1.56
CA ILE A 129 -6.24 10.78 -0.65
C ILE A 129 -5.81 10.67 0.81
N LEU A 130 -4.62 11.10 1.17
CA LEU A 130 -4.04 11.04 2.52
C LEU A 130 -4.05 9.63 3.15
N CYS A 131 -3.90 8.57 2.35
CA CYS A 131 -3.88 7.19 2.85
C CYS A 131 -2.63 6.87 3.69
N SER A 132 -1.62 7.72 3.64
CA SER A 132 -0.34 7.60 4.37
C SER A 132 0.48 6.34 4.05
N LEU A 133 0.21 5.62 2.96
CA LEU A 133 1.02 4.48 2.55
C LEU A 133 2.47 4.90 2.27
N CYS A 134 2.65 6.03 1.58
CA CYS A 134 3.97 6.54 1.20
C CYS A 134 4.83 6.96 2.40
N THR A 135 4.26 7.59 3.41
CA THR A 135 4.99 7.97 4.62
C THR A 135 5.37 6.74 5.43
N ARG A 136 4.43 5.79 5.62
CA ARG A 136 4.67 4.56 6.36
C ARG A 136 5.70 3.65 5.70
N VAL A 137 5.69 3.53 4.36
CA VAL A 137 6.73 2.74 3.69
C VAL A 137 8.09 3.43 3.77
N CYS A 138 8.15 4.77 3.70
CA CYS A 138 9.38 5.53 3.88
C CYS A 138 9.96 5.35 5.28
N ASP A 139 9.10 5.35 6.29
CA ASP A 139 9.43 5.07 7.69
C ASP A 139 9.94 3.61 7.87
N THR A 140 9.21 2.62 7.32
CA THR A 140 9.62 1.21 7.34
C THR A 140 11.00 0.99 6.68
N MET A 141 11.31 1.76 5.63
CA MET A 141 12.61 1.73 4.96
C MET A 141 13.71 2.41 5.79
N GLY A 142 13.35 3.23 6.79
CA GLY A 142 14.26 3.95 7.69
C GLY A 142 14.72 5.32 7.17
N PHE A 143 13.98 5.94 6.22
CA PHE A 143 14.37 7.23 5.65
C PHE A 143 13.60 8.41 6.23
N GLU A 144 12.32 8.23 6.60
CA GLU A 144 11.45 9.28 7.16
C GLU A 144 11.45 10.60 6.36
N ALA A 145 11.75 10.51 5.06
CA ALA A 145 12.01 11.65 4.19
C ALA A 145 10.78 12.50 3.85
N ILE A 146 9.58 11.95 4.07
CA ILE A 146 8.30 12.60 3.79
C ILE A 146 7.32 12.34 4.93
N SER A 147 6.45 13.31 5.19
CA SER A 147 5.45 13.20 6.24
C SER A 147 4.14 13.89 5.86
N ALA A 148 3.10 13.72 6.70
CA ALA A 148 1.90 14.52 6.59
C ALA A 148 2.15 15.88 7.25
N VAL A 149 2.12 16.94 6.46
CA VAL A 149 2.30 18.32 6.89
C VAL A 149 0.97 19.06 6.92
N ASN A 150 0.95 20.20 7.61
CA ASN A 150 -0.25 21.02 7.78
C ASN A 150 -1.39 20.31 8.51
N ARG A 151 -2.58 20.90 8.55
CA ARG A 151 -3.76 20.37 9.24
C ARG A 151 -5.07 20.77 8.53
N GLY A 152 -6.16 20.09 8.91
CA GLY A 152 -7.48 20.35 8.34
C GLY A 152 -7.50 20.09 6.83
N HIS A 153 -8.18 20.95 6.09
CA HIS A 153 -8.30 20.85 4.63
C HIS A 153 -6.96 21.05 3.88
N GLY A 154 -6.04 21.81 4.48
CA GLY A 154 -4.69 22.04 3.93
C GLY A 154 -3.68 20.93 4.26
N ARG A 155 -4.11 19.81 4.87
CA ARG A 155 -3.19 18.68 5.12
C ARG A 155 -2.76 18.03 3.83
N GLU A 156 -1.45 17.83 3.68
CA GLU A 156 -0.83 17.23 2.50
C GLU A 156 0.33 16.31 2.87
N ILE A 157 0.81 15.53 1.92
CA ILE A 157 2.04 14.76 2.05
C ILE A 157 3.15 15.51 1.34
N ALA A 158 4.19 15.86 2.09
CA ALA A 158 5.31 16.63 1.55
C ALA A 158 6.62 16.31 2.30
N PRO A 159 7.77 16.67 1.71
CA PRO A 159 9.02 16.75 2.42
C PRO A 159 8.99 17.82 3.53
N PRO A 160 9.85 17.73 4.55
CA PRO A 160 9.97 18.75 5.59
C PRO A 160 10.22 20.15 4.99
N LEU A 161 9.48 21.14 5.49
CA LEU A 161 9.60 22.55 5.08
C LEU A 161 9.39 22.83 3.58
N GLY A 162 8.88 21.87 2.80
CA GLY A 162 8.68 22.00 1.35
C GLY A 162 9.99 22.01 0.54
N GLU A 163 11.10 21.68 1.15
CA GLU A 163 12.42 21.58 0.51
C GLU A 163 12.72 20.15 0.07
N ALA A 164 13.72 19.98 -0.81
CA ALA A 164 14.17 18.64 -1.21
C ALA A 164 14.64 17.84 0.01
N PRO A 165 14.09 16.64 0.27
CA PRO A 165 14.33 15.93 1.52
C PRO A 165 15.77 15.41 1.58
N PRO A 166 16.57 15.78 2.61
CA PRO A 166 17.97 15.36 2.71
C PRO A 166 18.11 13.85 2.82
N ASP A 167 17.21 13.19 3.56
CA ASP A 167 17.27 11.76 3.86
C ASP A 167 16.64 10.88 2.76
N CYS A 168 16.07 11.48 1.70
CA CYS A 168 15.59 10.73 0.56
C CYS A 168 16.74 10.16 -0.25
N VAL A 169 16.64 8.88 -0.56
CA VAL A 169 17.62 8.14 -1.40
C VAL A 169 17.09 7.79 -2.79
N GLY A 170 15.90 8.25 -3.15
CA GLY A 170 15.30 7.99 -4.47
C GLY A 170 14.87 6.54 -4.72
N CYS A 171 14.54 5.77 -3.70
CA CYS A 171 14.19 4.34 -3.80
C CYS A 171 12.84 4.05 -4.52
N LEU A 172 11.98 5.05 -4.71
CA LEU A 172 10.63 4.96 -5.30
C LEU A 172 9.59 4.17 -4.51
N ALA A 173 9.89 3.61 -3.35
CA ALA A 173 8.93 2.83 -2.58
C ALA A 173 7.62 3.62 -2.33
N CYS A 174 7.71 4.92 -2.02
CA CYS A 174 6.56 5.80 -1.83
C CYS A 174 5.71 5.96 -3.10
N ALA A 175 6.32 6.03 -4.28
CA ALA A 175 5.61 6.14 -5.56
C ALA A 175 4.93 4.82 -5.93
N GLN A 176 5.59 3.69 -5.68
CA GLN A 176 5.07 2.36 -6.00
C GLN A 176 3.84 1.97 -5.16
N VAL A 177 3.81 2.34 -3.87
CA VAL A 177 2.66 2.04 -3.01
C VAL A 177 1.53 3.06 -3.12
N CYS A 178 1.70 4.15 -3.87
CA CYS A 178 0.70 5.20 -3.98
C CYS A 178 -0.49 4.73 -4.84
N PRO A 179 -1.68 4.53 -4.27
CA PRO A 179 -2.81 3.94 -4.99
C PRO A 179 -3.39 4.86 -6.05
N THR A 180 -3.18 6.18 -5.93
CA THR A 180 -3.66 7.18 -6.88
C THR A 180 -2.59 7.64 -7.88
N GLY A 181 -1.35 7.18 -7.70
CA GLY A 181 -0.22 7.65 -8.51
C GLY A 181 0.08 9.15 -8.32
N PHE A 182 -0.29 9.72 -7.19
CA PHE A 182 -0.02 11.12 -6.84
C PHE A 182 1.48 11.44 -6.87
N ILE A 183 2.32 10.55 -6.32
CA ILE A 183 3.76 10.77 -6.24
C ILE A 183 4.38 10.57 -7.62
N LYS A 184 4.84 11.67 -8.21
CA LYS A 184 5.50 11.66 -9.51
C LYS A 184 7.01 11.59 -9.36
N TYR A 185 7.63 10.90 -10.28
CA TYR A 185 9.08 10.85 -10.44
C TYR A 185 9.42 10.85 -11.94
N THR A 186 10.65 11.16 -12.25
CA THR A 186 11.16 11.13 -13.63
C THR A 186 12.50 10.41 -13.64
N ASP A 187 12.63 9.40 -14.49
CA ASP A 187 13.87 8.72 -14.77
C ASP A 187 14.36 9.12 -16.17
N THR A 188 15.64 9.44 -16.27
CA THR A 188 16.39 9.59 -17.51
C THR A 188 17.40 8.46 -17.64
N GLU A 189 18.23 8.46 -18.65
CA GLU A 189 19.28 7.44 -18.84
C GLU A 189 20.26 7.35 -17.67
N SER A 190 20.51 8.46 -16.95
CA SER A 190 21.52 8.52 -15.88
C SER A 190 21.03 9.12 -14.57
N LYS A 191 19.83 9.68 -14.53
CA LYS A 191 19.32 10.40 -13.36
C LYS A 191 17.88 10.07 -13.05
N ARG A 192 17.55 10.12 -11.77
CA ARG A 192 16.18 10.07 -11.21
C ARG A 192 15.88 11.38 -10.51
N SER A 193 14.65 11.90 -10.69
CA SER A 193 14.15 13.04 -9.93
C SER A 193 12.86 12.68 -9.21
N ILE A 194 12.81 12.92 -7.90
CA ILE A 194 11.61 12.76 -7.05
C ILE A 194 11.68 13.74 -5.88
N TRP A 195 10.55 14.30 -5.48
CA TRP A 195 10.47 15.27 -4.38
C TRP A 195 11.40 16.49 -4.52
N GLY A 196 11.65 16.92 -5.76
CA GLY A 196 12.55 18.04 -6.03
C GLY A 196 14.04 17.74 -5.87
N LYS A 197 14.42 16.49 -5.61
CA LYS A 197 15.81 16.03 -5.49
C LYS A 197 16.20 15.20 -6.71
N GLU A 198 17.40 15.41 -7.22
CA GLU A 198 18.01 14.62 -8.29
C GLU A 198 19.00 13.62 -7.70
N PHE A 199 19.05 12.44 -8.31
CA PHE A 199 19.91 11.32 -7.94
C PHE A 199 20.61 10.78 -9.17
N GLU A 200 21.87 10.35 -9.04
CA GLU A 200 22.54 9.59 -10.08
C GLU A 200 22.13 8.12 -10.03
N LEU A 201 21.82 7.55 -11.20
CA LEU A 201 21.51 6.13 -11.33
C LEU A 201 22.79 5.30 -11.54
N VAL A 202 22.82 4.13 -10.94
CA VAL A 202 23.85 3.13 -11.20
C VAL A 202 23.49 2.40 -12.50
N GLU A 203 24.41 2.37 -13.44
CA GLU A 203 24.24 1.67 -14.71
C GLU A 203 24.67 0.21 -14.61
N CYS A 204 23.90 -0.66 -15.23
CA CYS A 204 24.24 -2.07 -15.35
C CYS A 204 25.46 -2.22 -16.29
N GLU A 205 26.53 -2.89 -15.83
CA GLU A 205 27.77 -3.07 -16.61
C GLU A 205 27.57 -3.87 -17.92
N GLN A 206 26.54 -4.73 -17.97
CA GLN A 206 26.30 -5.59 -19.15
C GLN A 206 25.30 -4.96 -20.13
N THR A 207 24.27 -4.27 -19.63
CA THR A 207 23.16 -3.78 -20.47
C THR A 207 23.17 -2.27 -20.67
N GLY A 208 23.93 -1.52 -19.85
CA GLY A 208 23.89 -0.05 -19.80
C GLY A 208 22.58 0.51 -19.25
N ARG A 209 21.66 -0.33 -18.81
CA ARG A 209 20.38 0.13 -18.26
C ARG A 209 20.56 0.72 -16.86
N PRO A 210 19.89 1.84 -16.56
CA PRO A 210 19.87 2.37 -15.21
C PRO A 210 19.10 1.42 -14.28
N SER A 211 19.58 1.26 -13.05
CA SER A 211 18.98 0.37 -12.06
C SER A 211 18.46 1.14 -10.85
N ILE A 212 19.29 1.41 -9.89
CA ILE A 212 18.95 2.09 -8.65
C ILE A 212 19.77 3.38 -8.49
N THR A 213 19.37 4.24 -7.56
CA THR A 213 20.16 5.43 -7.24
C THR A 213 21.43 5.05 -6.49
N ARG A 214 22.48 5.83 -6.66
CA ARG A 214 23.76 5.61 -5.97
C ARG A 214 23.60 5.67 -4.45
N GLU A 215 22.81 6.63 -3.94
CA GLU A 215 22.54 6.79 -2.52
C GLU A 215 21.79 5.56 -1.95
N PHE A 216 20.85 4.97 -2.71
CA PHE A 216 20.14 3.78 -2.26
C PHE A 216 21.06 2.55 -2.29
N ALA A 217 21.93 2.39 -3.30
CA ALA A 217 22.93 1.33 -3.34
C ALA A 217 23.88 1.40 -2.13
N GLU A 218 24.37 2.59 -1.81
CA GLU A 218 25.23 2.83 -0.65
C GLU A 218 24.52 2.53 0.67
N PHE A 219 23.25 2.92 0.78
CA PHE A 219 22.44 2.61 1.97
C PHE A 219 22.28 1.11 2.14
N LEU A 220 21.93 0.37 1.08
CA LEU A 220 21.77 -1.08 1.12
C LEU A 220 23.09 -1.79 1.46
N SER A 221 24.20 -1.33 0.90
CA SER A 221 25.52 -1.89 1.22
C SER A 221 25.89 -1.71 2.68
N ARG A 222 25.59 -0.54 3.27
CA ARG A 222 25.92 -0.25 4.69
C ARG A 222 24.98 -0.92 5.69
N ASN A 223 23.70 -1.04 5.37
CA ASN A 223 22.68 -1.43 6.35
C ASN A 223 22.09 -2.82 6.13
N ARG A 224 22.36 -3.45 4.97
CA ARG A 224 21.82 -4.77 4.59
C ARG A 224 22.90 -5.76 4.15
N ASP A 225 24.17 -5.40 4.31
CA ASP A 225 25.34 -6.21 3.95
C ASP A 225 25.33 -6.68 2.47
N ILE A 226 24.67 -5.92 1.58
CA ILE A 226 24.65 -6.22 0.16
C ILE A 226 25.95 -5.70 -0.48
N PRO A 227 26.78 -6.54 -1.09
CA PRO A 227 28.03 -6.10 -1.66
C PRO A 227 27.81 -5.07 -2.79
N PRO A 228 28.64 -4.03 -2.93
CA PRO A 228 28.47 -2.99 -3.96
C PRO A 228 28.42 -3.54 -5.39
N ASP A 229 29.13 -4.63 -5.66
CA ASP A 229 29.13 -5.28 -6.99
C ASP A 229 27.76 -5.86 -7.38
N TYR A 230 26.88 -6.13 -6.40
CA TYR A 230 25.51 -6.55 -6.66
C TYR A 230 24.76 -5.55 -7.55
N PHE A 231 24.93 -4.27 -7.32
CA PHE A 231 24.19 -3.22 -8.04
C PHE A 231 24.74 -2.93 -9.46
N LYS A 232 25.83 -3.57 -9.85
CA LYS A 232 26.38 -3.50 -11.22
C LYS A 232 25.60 -4.33 -12.25
N LEU A 233 24.66 -5.15 -11.78
CA LEU A 233 23.74 -5.91 -12.61
C LEU A 233 22.31 -5.41 -12.39
N ASP A 234 21.52 -5.43 -13.46
CA ASP A 234 20.09 -5.12 -13.36
C ASP A 234 19.27 -6.31 -12.84
N ASP A 235 18.03 -6.04 -12.42
CA ASP A 235 17.13 -7.06 -11.85
C ASP A 235 16.84 -8.23 -12.82
N GLU A 236 16.89 -7.99 -14.11
CA GLU A 236 16.67 -9.04 -15.12
C GLU A 236 17.83 -10.03 -15.12
N LEU A 237 19.06 -9.52 -15.06
CA LEU A 237 20.25 -10.35 -15.00
C LEU A 237 20.32 -11.14 -13.68
N HIS A 238 20.03 -10.51 -12.55
CA HIS A 238 19.95 -11.23 -11.27
C HIS A 238 18.93 -12.35 -11.30
N ARG A 239 17.74 -12.11 -11.86
CA ARG A 239 16.72 -13.17 -12.01
C ARG A 239 17.19 -14.31 -12.90
N ARG A 240 17.91 -14.01 -13.99
CA ARG A 240 18.49 -15.02 -14.89
C ARG A 240 19.56 -15.85 -14.19
N GLU A 241 20.44 -15.23 -13.41
CA GLU A 241 21.46 -15.93 -12.63
C GLU A 241 20.84 -16.85 -11.57
N MET A 242 19.85 -16.35 -10.82
CA MET A 242 19.10 -17.17 -9.87
C MET A 242 18.40 -18.35 -10.55
N ALA A 243 17.72 -18.13 -11.68
CA ALA A 243 17.05 -19.18 -12.43
C ALA A 243 18.04 -20.24 -12.94
N SER A 244 19.21 -19.82 -13.43
CA SER A 244 20.29 -20.73 -13.85
C SER A 244 20.81 -21.57 -12.68
N THR A 245 21.00 -20.97 -11.52
CA THR A 245 21.45 -21.67 -10.30
C THR A 245 20.40 -22.67 -9.82
N MET A 246 19.12 -22.28 -9.77
CA MET A 246 18.01 -23.18 -9.43
C MET A 246 17.88 -24.35 -10.42
N GLY A 247 18.09 -24.09 -11.73
CA GLY A 247 18.09 -25.12 -12.76
C GLY A 247 19.19 -26.17 -12.52
N LYS A 248 20.39 -25.76 -12.11
CA LYS A 248 21.48 -26.66 -11.74
C LYS A 248 21.15 -27.50 -10.49
N ILE A 249 20.57 -26.90 -9.47
CA ILE A 249 20.17 -27.61 -8.24
C ILE A 249 19.09 -28.68 -8.57
N SER A 250 18.14 -28.37 -9.43
CA SER A 250 17.08 -29.32 -9.81
C SER A 250 17.59 -30.51 -10.66
N GLN A 251 18.74 -30.39 -11.29
CA GLN A 251 19.40 -31.48 -12.05
C GLN A 251 20.19 -32.44 -11.13
N TRP A 252 20.74 -31.95 -10.01
CA TRP A 252 21.48 -32.77 -9.06
C TRP A 252 20.67 -33.89 -8.40
N GLY A 253 19.36 -33.75 -8.31
CA GLY A 253 18.47 -34.81 -7.75
C GLY A 253 17.96 -35.83 -8.76
N ARG A 254 18.46 -35.84 -10.01
CA ARG A 254 18.05 -36.77 -11.07
C ARG A 254 19.13 -37.76 -11.54
N GLU A 255 20.30 -37.68 -10.95
CA GLU A 255 21.46 -38.55 -11.30
C GLU A 255 21.71 -39.66 -10.26
N GLU A 256 20.72 -40.04 -9.43
CA GLU A 256 20.73 -41.21 -8.56
C GLU A 256 19.68 -42.25 -9.00
#